data_b3f24bb5411a9db65cef350b01c09a1b
#
_entry.id   b3f24bb5411a9db65cef350b01c09a1b
#
_cell.length_a   1.000
_cell.length_b   1.000
_cell.length_c   1.000
_cell.angle_alpha   90.00
_cell.angle_beta   90.00
_cell.angle_gamma   90.00
#
_symmetry.space_group_name_H-M   'P 1'
#
loop_
_entity.id
_entity.type
_entity.pdbx_description
1 polymer ?
#
loop_
_entity_poly.entity_id
_entity_poly.type
_entity_poly.pdbx_seq_one_letter_code
_entity_poly.pdbx_strand_id
1 'polypeptide(L)'
;MPGKAHSHALRSGRFSAPGQIYMVTTRLSSGGRTFANWRLGRLVVNELRLVHEQDIAHSLAWVVMPDHLHWLFELRLGTLDRVLQRVKSRSAIAINRATGDTGRVWQTGYQDIAVRHDESLKNFARYIVAKPLRAGLVRTVRDYPLWDCKWL
;
A
#
# COMPACT_ATOMS: atom_id res chain seq x y z
N MET A 1 -2.17 -18.73 -0.78
CA MET A 1 -3.47 -18.31 -0.27
C MET A 1 -3.53 -16.80 -0.21
N PRO A 2 -4.51 -16.25 -0.82
CA PRO A 2 -4.66 -14.81 -0.77
C PRO A 2 -5.00 -14.32 0.62
N GLY A 3 -4.60 -13.11 0.91
CA GLY A 3 -5.02 -12.43 2.11
C GLY A 3 -6.50 -12.15 2.09
N LYS A 4 -7.06 -12.04 3.24
CA LYS A 4 -8.46 -11.68 3.41
C LYS A 4 -8.53 -10.26 3.92
N ALA A 5 -9.62 -9.58 3.61
CA ALA A 5 -9.88 -8.32 4.25
C ALA A 5 -10.04 -8.55 5.74
N HIS A 6 -9.32 -7.79 6.53
CA HIS A 6 -9.37 -7.89 7.97
C HIS A 6 -9.88 -6.59 8.55
N SER A 7 -10.84 -6.69 9.45
CA SER A 7 -11.19 -5.56 10.29
C SER A 7 -10.15 -5.43 11.39
N HIS A 8 -10.14 -4.28 12.04
CA HIS A 8 -9.29 -4.07 13.19
C HIS A 8 -9.52 -5.14 14.27
N ALA A 9 -10.77 -5.52 14.47
CA ALA A 9 -11.13 -6.52 15.48
C ALA A 9 -10.51 -7.88 15.19
N LEU A 10 -10.46 -8.28 13.90
CA LEU A 10 -9.88 -9.56 13.53
C LEU A 10 -8.37 -9.60 13.76
N ARG A 11 -7.72 -8.45 13.70
CA ARG A 11 -6.28 -8.34 13.90
C ARG A 11 -5.89 -8.14 15.35
N SER A 12 -6.84 -7.76 16.17
CA SER A 12 -6.64 -7.55 17.60
C SER A 12 -6.16 -8.86 18.23
N GLY A 13 -5.08 -8.81 18.95
CA GLY A 13 -4.46 -10.00 19.53
C GLY A 13 -3.58 -10.78 18.57
N ARG A 14 -3.61 -10.46 17.28
CA ARG A 14 -2.68 -11.04 16.33
C ARG A 14 -1.32 -10.37 16.48
N PHE A 15 -0.31 -11.17 16.33
CA PHE A 15 1.03 -10.70 16.48
C PHE A 15 1.57 -10.16 15.16
N SER A 16 1.96 -8.89 15.13
CA SER A 16 2.77 -8.36 14.04
C SER A 16 4.13 -8.00 14.60
N ALA A 17 5.19 -8.46 13.92
CA ALA A 17 6.54 -8.40 14.46
C ALA A 17 7.46 -7.61 13.54
N PRO A 18 8.33 -6.76 14.11
CA PRO A 18 9.44 -6.20 13.35
C PRO A 18 10.26 -7.31 12.69
N GLY A 19 10.69 -7.07 11.45
CA GLY A 19 11.38 -8.05 10.63
C GLY A 19 10.46 -8.90 9.77
N GLN A 20 9.18 -8.93 10.07
CA GLN A 20 8.20 -9.64 9.25
C GLN A 20 7.89 -8.85 7.98
N ILE A 21 7.79 -9.57 6.86
CA ILE A 21 7.41 -8.98 5.58
C ILE A 21 5.92 -9.21 5.36
N TYR A 22 5.25 -8.18 4.90
CA TYR A 22 3.82 -8.20 4.61
C TYR A 22 3.54 -7.69 3.20
N MET A 23 2.57 -8.32 2.54
CA MET A 23 1.94 -7.76 1.35
C MET A 23 0.56 -7.26 1.74
N VAL A 24 0.31 -5.98 1.52
CA VAL A 24 -0.91 -5.32 1.97
C VAL A 24 -1.65 -4.75 0.78
N THR A 25 -2.97 -4.88 0.79
CA THR A 25 -3.86 -4.20 -0.14
C THR A 25 -4.84 -3.37 0.67
N THR A 26 -4.96 -2.10 0.34
CA THR A 26 -5.96 -1.23 0.93
C THR A 26 -6.64 -0.41 -0.14
N ARG A 27 -7.96 -0.22 -0.01
CA ARG A 27 -8.81 0.31 -1.07
C ARG A 27 -9.44 1.63 -0.68
N LEU A 28 -9.73 2.44 -1.70
CA LEU A 28 -10.51 3.65 -1.51
C LEU A 28 -11.94 3.32 -1.10
N SER A 29 -12.53 4.22 -0.32
CA SER A 29 -13.93 4.08 0.07
C SER A 29 -14.83 4.27 -1.15
N SER A 30 -15.99 3.60 -1.13
CA SER A 30 -17.06 3.78 -2.13
C SER A 30 -16.63 3.51 -3.56
N GLY A 31 -15.58 2.72 -3.76
CA GLY A 31 -15.13 2.37 -5.10
C GLY A 31 -14.61 3.54 -5.92
N GLY A 32 -14.18 4.61 -5.26
CA GLY A 32 -13.64 5.78 -5.95
C GLY A 32 -12.37 5.48 -6.74
N ARG A 33 -12.03 6.39 -7.65
CA ARG A 33 -10.83 6.29 -8.49
C ARG A 33 -9.94 7.53 -8.32
N THR A 34 -9.80 7.99 -7.10
CA THR A 34 -9.04 9.20 -6.77
C THR A 34 -7.63 9.18 -7.35
N PHE A 35 -6.97 8.01 -7.33
CA PHE A 35 -5.59 7.89 -7.79
C PHE A 35 -5.45 7.77 -9.31
N ALA A 36 -6.56 7.79 -10.06
CA ALA A 36 -6.50 8.03 -11.50
C ALA A 36 -5.87 9.38 -11.80
N ASN A 37 -6.03 10.33 -10.87
CA ASN A 37 -5.22 11.54 -10.85
C ASN A 37 -3.90 11.19 -10.14
N TRP A 38 -2.84 11.02 -10.92
CA TRP A 38 -1.55 10.58 -10.38
C TRP A 38 -0.95 11.55 -9.35
N ARG A 39 -1.32 12.83 -9.41
CA ARG A 39 -0.85 13.83 -8.43
C ARG A 39 -1.40 13.51 -7.04
N LEU A 40 -2.64 13.02 -6.97
CA LEU A 40 -3.22 12.60 -5.70
C LEU A 40 -2.60 11.29 -5.23
N GLY A 41 -2.33 10.37 -6.15
CA GLY A 41 -1.62 9.15 -5.82
C GLY A 41 -0.23 9.38 -5.23
N ARG A 42 0.46 10.43 -5.68
CA ARG A 42 1.77 10.77 -5.14
C ARG A 42 1.71 11.20 -3.68
N LEU A 43 0.57 11.65 -3.20
CA LEU A 43 0.41 11.96 -1.77
C LEU A 43 0.50 10.70 -0.92
N VAL A 44 0.03 9.57 -1.46
CA VAL A 44 0.23 8.26 -0.81
C VAL A 44 1.71 7.88 -0.87
N VAL A 45 2.34 8.02 -2.03
CA VAL A 45 3.76 7.70 -2.22
C VAL A 45 4.64 8.46 -1.23
N ASN A 46 4.30 9.72 -0.96
CA ASN A 46 5.04 10.52 0.01
C ASN A 46 4.99 9.90 1.41
N GLU A 47 3.85 9.34 1.80
CA GLU A 47 3.74 8.69 3.11
C GLU A 47 4.52 7.37 3.15
N LEU A 48 4.53 6.61 2.06
CA LEU A 48 5.36 5.40 1.97
C LEU A 48 6.83 5.74 2.10
N ARG A 49 7.26 6.83 1.46
CA ARG A 49 8.63 7.30 1.55
C ARG A 49 9.01 7.72 2.97
N LEU A 50 8.12 8.43 3.65
CA LEU A 50 8.39 8.89 5.01
C LEU A 50 8.58 7.72 5.99
N VAL A 51 7.69 6.71 5.93
CA VAL A 51 7.85 5.56 6.82
C VAL A 51 9.09 4.74 6.49
N HIS A 52 9.52 4.75 5.24
CA HIS A 52 10.77 4.11 4.83
C HIS A 52 11.96 4.86 5.40
N GLU A 53 12.00 6.17 5.23
CA GLU A 53 13.11 7.02 5.72
C GLU A 53 13.21 7.01 7.24
N GLN A 54 12.09 6.88 7.92
CA GLN A 54 12.05 6.84 9.39
C GLN A 54 12.26 5.42 9.94
N ASP A 55 12.59 4.47 9.10
CA ASP A 55 12.85 3.07 9.49
C ASP A 55 11.66 2.42 10.20
N ILE A 56 10.46 2.78 9.80
CA ILE A 56 9.21 2.20 10.32
C ILE A 56 8.77 1.02 9.46
N ALA A 57 8.81 1.19 8.14
CA ALA A 57 8.42 0.16 7.18
C ALA A 57 9.26 0.33 5.91
N HIS A 58 10.10 -0.66 5.64
CA HIS A 58 10.96 -0.64 4.45
C HIS A 58 10.22 -1.21 3.25
N SER A 59 9.91 -0.36 2.29
CA SER A 59 9.25 -0.78 1.07
C SER A 59 10.17 -1.65 0.21
N LEU A 60 9.62 -2.77 -0.24
CA LEU A 60 10.25 -3.65 -1.22
C LEU A 60 9.64 -3.44 -2.59
N ALA A 61 8.35 -3.21 -2.67
CA ALA A 61 7.64 -2.87 -3.91
C ALA A 61 6.30 -2.25 -3.54
N TRP A 62 5.79 -1.39 -4.41
CA TRP A 62 4.44 -0.86 -4.28
C TRP A 62 3.92 -0.41 -5.64
N VAL A 63 2.60 -0.38 -5.75
CA VAL A 63 1.92 0.25 -6.86
C VAL A 63 0.65 0.92 -6.33
N VAL A 64 0.42 2.16 -6.75
CA VAL A 64 -0.80 2.89 -6.43
C VAL A 64 -1.70 2.80 -7.66
N MET A 65 -2.71 1.95 -7.60
CA MET A 65 -3.72 1.78 -8.64
C MET A 65 -4.78 2.88 -8.51
N PRO A 66 -5.62 3.09 -9.53
CA PRO A 66 -6.63 4.17 -9.45
C PRO A 66 -7.52 4.10 -8.21
N ASP A 67 -7.76 2.92 -7.66
CA ASP A 67 -8.71 2.71 -6.57
C ASP A 67 -8.13 1.99 -5.35
N HIS A 68 -6.83 1.69 -5.36
CA HIS A 68 -6.22 0.95 -4.24
C HIS A 68 -4.70 1.03 -4.27
N LEU A 69 -4.10 0.63 -3.15
CA LEU A 69 -2.65 0.50 -2.99
C LEU A 69 -2.32 -0.97 -2.76
N HIS A 70 -1.31 -1.46 -3.48
CA HIS A 70 -0.61 -2.71 -3.16
C HIS A 70 0.78 -2.39 -2.66
N TRP A 71 1.16 -2.95 -1.53
CA TRP A 71 2.41 -2.60 -0.88
C TRP A 71 3.07 -3.82 -0.25
N LEU A 72 4.29 -4.11 -0.67
CA LEU A 72 5.14 -5.15 -0.10
C LEU A 72 6.23 -4.47 0.72
N PHE A 73 6.30 -4.75 2.01
CA PHE A 73 7.25 -4.06 2.88
C PHE A 73 7.66 -4.94 4.06
N GLU A 74 8.82 -4.63 4.61
CA GLU A 74 9.28 -5.20 5.87
C GLU A 74 8.91 -4.27 7.02
N LEU A 75 8.18 -4.77 8.00
CA LEU A 75 7.87 -4.00 9.20
C LEU A 75 9.14 -3.86 10.04
N ARG A 76 9.48 -2.63 10.39
CA ARG A 76 10.70 -2.35 11.15
C ARG A 76 10.40 -1.89 12.57
N LEU A 77 9.34 -1.17 12.77
CA LEU A 77 9.03 -0.56 14.06
C LEU A 77 7.52 -0.51 14.26
N GLY A 78 7.07 -0.89 15.45
CA GLY A 78 5.66 -0.83 15.80
C GLY A 78 4.88 -2.01 15.27
N THR A 79 3.61 -1.78 15.00
CA THR A 79 2.69 -2.82 14.55
C THR A 79 2.20 -2.53 13.14
N LEU A 80 1.69 -3.56 12.48
CA LEU A 80 1.11 -3.44 11.15
C LEU A 80 -0.06 -2.44 11.15
N ASP A 81 -0.94 -2.54 12.14
CA ASP A 81 -2.08 -1.62 12.25
C ASP A 81 -1.63 -0.17 12.37
N ARG A 82 -0.60 0.10 13.15
CA ARG A 82 -0.12 1.47 13.31
C ARG A 82 0.47 2.04 12.03
N VAL A 83 1.23 1.22 11.29
CA VAL A 83 1.81 1.65 10.01
C VAL A 83 0.68 2.01 9.03
N LEU A 84 -0.31 1.13 8.90
CA LEU A 84 -1.42 1.36 7.96
C LEU A 84 -2.27 2.56 8.42
N GLN A 85 -2.54 2.67 9.70
CA GLN A 85 -3.28 3.82 10.23
C GLN A 85 -2.57 5.12 9.90
N ARG A 86 -1.26 5.17 10.08
CA ARG A 86 -0.46 6.36 9.79
C ARG A 86 -0.51 6.72 8.32
N VAL A 87 -0.21 5.77 7.44
CA VAL A 87 -0.18 6.01 6.00
C VAL A 87 -1.55 6.46 5.52
N LYS A 88 -2.61 5.78 5.95
CA LYS A 88 -3.98 6.09 5.53
C LYS A 88 -4.45 7.44 6.06
N SER A 89 -4.25 7.72 7.35
CA SER A 89 -4.75 8.98 7.92
C SER A 89 -4.00 10.18 7.37
N ARG A 90 -2.68 10.12 7.24
CA ARG A 90 -1.91 11.24 6.74
C ARG A 90 -2.17 11.48 5.26
N SER A 91 -2.27 10.42 4.45
CA SER A 91 -2.60 10.58 3.04
C SER A 91 -4.02 11.11 2.86
N ALA A 92 -4.97 10.68 3.69
CA ALA A 92 -6.35 11.17 3.62
C ALA A 92 -6.41 12.68 3.90
N ILE A 93 -5.68 13.15 4.91
CA ILE A 93 -5.61 14.58 5.21
C ILE A 93 -5.05 15.35 4.02
N ALA A 94 -3.95 14.86 3.44
CA ALA A 94 -3.31 15.52 2.30
C ALA A 94 -4.23 15.53 1.08
N ILE A 95 -4.91 14.44 0.79
CA ILE A 95 -5.84 14.33 -0.34
C ILE A 95 -7.02 15.28 -0.16
N ASN A 96 -7.66 15.28 1.01
CA ASN A 96 -8.78 16.16 1.26
C ASN A 96 -8.37 17.64 1.19
N ARG A 97 -7.18 17.95 1.67
CA ARG A 97 -6.66 19.33 1.56
C ARG A 97 -6.44 19.73 0.11
N ALA A 98 -5.93 18.82 -0.72
CA ALA A 98 -5.65 19.08 -2.13
C ALA A 98 -6.92 19.21 -2.97
N THR A 99 -7.97 18.44 -2.63
CA THR A 99 -9.23 18.42 -3.39
C THR A 99 -10.29 19.37 -2.87
N GLY A 100 -10.14 19.83 -1.61
CA GLY A 100 -11.18 20.59 -0.93
C GLY A 100 -12.31 19.72 -0.40
N ASP A 101 -12.19 18.40 -0.51
CA ASP A 101 -13.20 17.47 -0.01
C ASP A 101 -13.04 17.24 1.49
N THR A 102 -14.09 16.64 2.07
CA THR A 102 -14.11 16.17 3.45
C THR A 102 -14.58 14.73 3.47
N GLY A 103 -14.35 14.05 4.57
CA GLY A 103 -14.85 12.70 4.75
C GLY A 103 -13.81 11.63 4.48
N ARG A 104 -14.31 10.41 4.35
CA ARG A 104 -13.47 9.23 4.30
C ARG A 104 -12.84 9.05 2.91
N VAL A 105 -11.54 8.82 2.89
CA VAL A 105 -10.80 8.51 1.65
C VAL A 105 -10.64 7.00 1.50
N TRP A 106 -10.25 6.31 2.56
CA TRP A 106 -9.97 4.88 2.54
C TRP A 106 -11.11 4.07 3.15
N GLN A 107 -11.28 2.84 2.64
CA GLN A 107 -12.12 1.86 3.34
C GLN A 107 -11.50 1.54 4.69
N THR A 108 -12.35 1.14 5.64
CA THR A 108 -11.89 0.62 6.92
C THR A 108 -11.17 -0.71 6.69
N GLY A 109 -10.03 -0.90 7.36
CA GLY A 109 -9.30 -2.15 7.27
C GLY A 109 -8.42 -2.25 6.04
N TYR A 110 -7.89 -3.42 5.83
CA TYR A 110 -6.99 -3.75 4.72
C TYR A 110 -6.86 -5.27 4.65
N GLN A 111 -6.34 -5.76 3.53
CA GLN A 111 -5.96 -7.17 3.38
C GLN A 111 -4.47 -7.29 3.60
N ASP A 112 -4.02 -8.35 4.27
CA ASP A 112 -2.61 -8.58 4.49
C ASP A 112 -2.26 -10.04 4.39
N ILE A 113 -1.05 -10.30 3.87
CA ILE A 113 -0.44 -11.62 3.82
C ILE A 113 0.95 -11.49 4.42
N ALA A 114 1.26 -12.32 5.41
CA ALA A 114 2.63 -12.44 5.90
C ALA A 114 3.43 -13.24 4.86
N VAL A 115 4.55 -12.67 4.42
CA VAL A 115 5.40 -13.29 3.41
C VAL A 115 6.67 -13.74 4.09
N ARG A 116 7.02 -15.02 3.92
CA ARG A 116 8.20 -15.58 4.55
C ARG A 116 9.45 -15.18 3.78
N HIS A 117 10.55 -15.03 4.50
CA HIS A 117 11.84 -14.65 3.90
C HIS A 117 12.38 -15.68 2.92
N ASP A 118 11.99 -16.95 3.06
CA ASP A 118 12.42 -18.02 2.16
C ASP A 118 11.56 -18.10 0.90
N GLU A 119 10.50 -17.31 0.81
CA GLU A 119 9.69 -17.22 -0.39
C GLU A 119 10.35 -16.27 -1.40
N SER A 120 9.97 -16.41 -2.67
CA SER A 120 10.53 -15.56 -3.72
C SER A 120 9.93 -14.15 -3.65
N LEU A 121 10.57 -13.27 -2.90
CA LEU A 121 10.14 -11.88 -2.77
C LEU A 121 10.13 -11.15 -4.10
N LYS A 122 11.07 -11.48 -5.01
CA LYS A 122 11.09 -10.90 -6.35
C LYS A 122 9.82 -11.20 -7.13
N ASN A 123 9.28 -12.40 -6.97
CA ASN A 123 8.05 -12.78 -7.67
C ASN A 123 6.86 -12.00 -7.13
N PHE A 124 6.77 -11.81 -5.82
CA PHE A 124 5.75 -10.95 -5.22
C PHE A 124 5.88 -9.51 -5.73
N ALA A 125 7.09 -8.99 -5.76
CA ALA A 125 7.34 -7.63 -6.23
C ALA A 125 6.95 -7.47 -7.70
N ARG A 126 7.34 -8.42 -8.56
CA ARG A 126 6.98 -8.40 -9.98
C ARG A 126 5.48 -8.45 -10.17
N TYR A 127 4.79 -9.27 -9.38
CA TYR A 127 3.35 -9.36 -9.41
C TYR A 127 2.70 -8.00 -9.13
N ILE A 128 3.20 -7.31 -8.11
CA ILE A 128 2.68 -6.00 -7.71
C ILE A 128 2.90 -4.96 -8.81
N VAL A 129 4.12 -4.82 -9.30
CA VAL A 129 4.43 -3.74 -10.25
C VAL A 129 3.84 -4.00 -11.65
N ALA A 130 3.52 -5.24 -11.96
CA ALA A 130 2.86 -5.59 -13.23
C ALA A 130 1.33 -5.37 -13.19
N LYS A 131 0.79 -4.97 -12.06
CA LYS A 131 -0.66 -4.79 -11.91
C LYS A 131 -1.28 -3.83 -12.91
N PRO A 132 -0.69 -2.65 -13.19
CA PRO A 132 -1.24 -1.76 -14.21
C PRO A 132 -1.26 -2.37 -15.60
N LEU A 133 -0.25 -3.18 -15.94
CA LEU A 133 -0.19 -3.88 -17.21
C LEU A 133 -1.31 -4.93 -17.29
N ARG A 134 -1.48 -5.75 -16.26
CA ARG A 134 -2.55 -6.76 -16.23
C ARG A 134 -3.95 -6.15 -16.25
N ALA A 135 -4.09 -4.96 -15.67
CA ALA A 135 -5.38 -4.25 -15.68
C ALA A 135 -5.67 -3.52 -17.01
N GLY A 136 -4.74 -3.57 -17.95
CA GLY A 136 -4.91 -2.92 -19.24
C GLY A 136 -4.75 -1.41 -19.23
N LEU A 137 -4.17 -0.86 -18.17
CA LEU A 137 -4.00 0.60 -18.05
C LEU A 137 -2.83 1.11 -18.88
N VAL A 138 -1.83 0.29 -19.08
CA VAL A 138 -0.62 0.64 -19.84
C VAL A 138 -0.16 -0.55 -20.66
N ARG A 139 0.69 -0.30 -21.66
CA ARG A 139 1.29 -1.36 -22.49
C ARG A 139 2.60 -1.88 -21.91
N THR A 140 3.32 -1.04 -21.17
CA THR A 140 4.53 -1.43 -20.48
C THR A 140 4.50 -0.90 -19.06
N VAL A 141 5.22 -1.57 -18.16
CA VAL A 141 5.30 -1.16 -16.75
C VAL A 141 5.86 0.26 -16.63
N ARG A 142 6.81 0.61 -17.49
CA ARG A 142 7.44 1.95 -17.46
C ARG A 142 6.46 3.09 -17.69
N ASP A 143 5.37 2.84 -18.40
CA ASP A 143 4.40 3.88 -18.72
C ASP A 143 3.50 4.22 -17.53
N TYR A 144 3.49 3.42 -16.49
CA TYR A 144 2.68 3.69 -15.31
C TYR A 144 3.51 4.49 -14.29
N PRO A 145 3.02 5.66 -13.81
CA PRO A 145 3.85 6.57 -13.03
C PRO A 145 3.96 6.26 -11.54
N LEU A 146 3.09 5.39 -11.00
CA LEU A 146 2.96 5.24 -9.54
C LEU A 146 3.34 3.83 -9.10
N TRP A 147 4.62 3.49 -9.22
CA TRP A 147 5.17 2.24 -8.70
C TRP A 147 6.65 2.36 -8.39
N ASP A 148 7.15 1.46 -7.57
CA ASP A 148 8.58 1.29 -7.35
C ASP A 148 8.85 -0.16 -6.92
N CYS A 149 10.10 -0.58 -7.07
CA CYS A 149 10.52 -1.93 -6.73
C CYS A 149 12.01 -1.94 -6.43
N LYS A 150 12.38 -2.57 -5.31
CA LYS A 150 13.77 -2.66 -4.87
C LYS A 150 14.70 -3.31 -5.91
N TRP A 151 14.15 -4.22 -6.73
CA TRP A 151 14.95 -4.99 -7.70
C TRP A 151 14.93 -4.43 -9.12
N LEU A 152 14.33 -3.25 -9.31
CA LEU A 152 14.27 -2.63 -10.64
C LEU A 152 14.85 -1.23 -10.67
#